data_fd115275816e88c17802cf40a79df6b0
#
_entry.id   fd115275816e88c17802cf40a79df6b0
#
_cell.length_a   1.000
_cell.length_b   1.000
_cell.length_c   1.000
_cell.angle_alpha   90.00
_cell.angle_beta   90.00
_cell.angle_gamma   90.00
#
_symmetry.space_group_name_H-M   'P 1'
#
loop_
_entity.id
_entity.type
_entity.pdbx_description
1 polymer ?
#
loop_
_entity_poly.entity_id
_entity_poly.type
_entity_poly.pdbx_seq_one_letter_code
_entity_poly.pdbx_strand_id
1 'polypeptide(L)'
;VVYLNRQRRKSRKIMANLNKDYSEVLIKYVKLQKEVDMLRKNSELYAQEKQEELEKLRGLLANYDFRDSDVEALNNEGLFDNPLVLQMHRHAAKCTSPSDVEWNNLMTFTHNMLPNFWNTINMEDYTLTDKEKLVAILVKLRFLPSEITVLLNLSSQRVSNMRSSINKKMFKQSGSKSLDFNLRGIN
;
A
#
# COMPACT_ATOMS: atom_id res chain seq x y z
N VAL A 1 -10.24 -53.60 55.09
CA VAL A 1 -9.15 -53.87 54.11
C VAL A 1 -9.65 -53.66 52.65
N VAL A 2 -10.79 -54.25 52.29
CA VAL A 2 -11.33 -54.14 50.88
C VAL A 2 -11.63 -52.69 50.43
N TYR A 3 -12.18 -51.84 51.30
CA TYR A 3 -12.50 -50.49 51.04
C TYR A 3 -11.24 -49.62 50.75
N LEU A 4 -10.20 -49.78 51.56
CA LEU A 4 -8.91 -49.06 51.40
C LEU A 4 -8.21 -49.47 50.08
N ASN A 5 -8.27 -50.74 49.70
CA ASN A 5 -7.70 -51.17 48.41
C ASN A 5 -8.47 -50.64 47.22
N ARG A 6 -9.79 -50.45 47.30
CA ARG A 6 -10.63 -49.87 46.28
C ARG A 6 -10.31 -48.36 46.10
N GLN A 7 -10.11 -47.65 47.19
CA GLN A 7 -9.69 -46.21 47.19
C GLN A 7 -8.30 -46.05 46.56
N ARG A 8 -7.32 -46.86 46.94
CA ARG A 8 -5.97 -46.85 46.36
C ARG A 8 -5.97 -47.14 44.86
N ARG A 9 -6.81 -48.06 44.38
CA ARG A 9 -6.96 -48.32 42.93
C ARG A 9 -7.56 -47.16 42.18
N LYS A 10 -8.57 -46.45 42.72
CA LYS A 10 -9.14 -45.25 42.14
C LYS A 10 -8.12 -44.12 42.06
N SER A 11 -7.40 -43.87 43.14
CA SER A 11 -6.35 -42.82 43.18
C SER A 11 -5.23 -43.09 42.16
N ARG A 12 -4.78 -44.35 42.02
CA ARG A 12 -3.77 -44.74 41.01
C ARG A 12 -4.27 -44.50 39.57
N LYS A 13 -5.54 -44.80 39.26
CA LYS A 13 -6.14 -44.53 37.93
C LYS A 13 -6.21 -43.06 37.65
N ILE A 14 -6.62 -42.25 38.62
CA ILE A 14 -6.68 -40.78 38.47
C ILE A 14 -5.28 -40.20 38.21
N MET A 15 -4.27 -40.66 38.99
CA MET A 15 -2.88 -40.22 38.80
C MET A 15 -2.32 -40.63 37.43
N ALA A 16 -2.63 -41.84 36.96
CA ALA A 16 -2.18 -42.34 35.66
C ALA A 16 -2.80 -41.50 34.51
N ASN A 17 -4.09 -41.15 34.60
CA ASN A 17 -4.77 -40.31 33.63
C ASN A 17 -4.19 -38.87 33.66
N LEU A 18 -4.00 -38.30 34.85
CA LEU A 18 -3.41 -36.96 35.01
C LEU A 18 -2.01 -36.90 34.42
N ASN A 19 -1.17 -37.90 34.65
CA ASN A 19 0.17 -37.98 34.06
C ASN A 19 0.13 -38.09 32.53
N LYS A 20 -0.85 -38.81 31.97
CA LYS A 20 -1.05 -38.93 30.53
C LYS A 20 -1.44 -37.57 29.93
N ASP A 21 -2.45 -36.94 30.54
CA ASP A 21 -2.92 -35.64 30.09
C ASP A 21 -1.79 -34.56 30.16
N TYR A 22 -1.02 -34.58 31.25
CA TYR A 22 0.14 -33.70 31.43
C TYR A 22 1.19 -33.95 30.34
N SER A 23 1.51 -35.22 30.03
CA SER A 23 2.49 -35.52 28.97
C SER A 23 2.00 -35.09 27.57
N GLU A 24 0.71 -35.23 27.28
CA GLU A 24 0.12 -34.78 26.02
C GLU A 24 0.20 -33.25 25.89
N VAL A 25 -0.10 -32.50 26.96
CA VAL A 25 0.01 -31.03 26.99
C VAL A 25 1.46 -30.64 26.82
N LEU A 26 2.40 -31.30 27.47
CA LEU A 26 3.83 -30.98 27.34
C LEU A 26 4.35 -31.16 25.90
N ILE A 27 3.94 -32.28 25.26
CA ILE A 27 4.29 -32.53 23.85
C ILE A 27 3.72 -31.43 22.93
N LYS A 28 2.47 -31.02 23.13
CA LYS A 28 1.85 -29.94 22.37
C LYS A 28 2.58 -28.63 22.59
N TYR A 29 2.95 -28.30 23.82
CA TYR A 29 3.71 -27.09 24.15
C TYR A 29 5.05 -27.05 23.44
N VAL A 30 5.84 -28.11 23.50
CA VAL A 30 7.15 -28.18 22.81
C VAL A 30 7.01 -28.08 21.31
N LYS A 31 5.97 -28.68 20.72
CA LYS A 31 5.69 -28.56 19.29
C LYS A 31 5.37 -27.12 18.89
N LEU A 32 4.49 -26.48 19.65
CA LEU A 32 4.10 -25.09 19.41
C LEU A 32 5.29 -24.13 19.55
N GLN A 33 6.15 -24.34 20.54
CA GLN A 33 7.35 -23.55 20.73
C GLN A 33 8.31 -23.66 19.54
N LYS A 34 8.53 -24.86 19.00
CA LYS A 34 9.32 -25.04 17.78
C LYS A 34 8.71 -24.33 16.57
N GLU A 35 7.40 -24.34 16.45
CA GLU A 35 6.69 -23.67 15.36
C GLU A 35 6.85 -22.14 15.45
N VAL A 36 6.73 -21.58 16.67
CA VAL A 36 6.99 -20.15 16.92
C VAL A 36 8.44 -19.79 16.59
N ASP A 37 9.41 -20.59 16.98
CA ASP A 37 10.84 -20.34 16.70
C ASP A 37 11.12 -20.37 15.18
N MET A 38 10.50 -21.29 14.43
CA MET A 38 10.62 -21.34 12.97
C MET A 38 9.99 -20.12 12.30
N LEU A 39 8.81 -19.69 12.74
CA LEU A 39 8.15 -18.49 12.22
C LEU A 39 8.98 -17.23 12.48
N ARG A 40 9.56 -17.12 13.66
CA ARG A 40 10.44 -16.01 14.02
C ARG A 40 11.68 -15.95 13.14
N LYS A 41 12.34 -17.08 12.93
CA LYS A 41 13.51 -17.19 12.07
C LYS A 41 13.21 -16.85 10.62
N ASN A 42 12.06 -17.30 10.09
CA ASN A 42 11.62 -16.95 8.74
C ASN A 42 11.31 -15.46 8.60
N SER A 43 10.73 -14.83 9.64
CA SER A 43 10.47 -13.39 9.65
C SER A 43 11.76 -12.56 9.66
N GLU A 44 12.77 -12.99 10.40
CA GLU A 44 14.09 -12.34 10.44
C GLU A 44 14.82 -12.45 9.09
N LEU A 45 14.78 -13.62 8.44
CA LEU A 45 15.34 -13.83 7.10
C LEU A 45 14.66 -12.93 6.06
N TYR A 46 13.35 -12.87 6.08
CA TYR A 46 12.58 -12.01 5.16
C TYR A 46 12.91 -10.53 5.36
N ALA A 47 13.08 -10.09 6.62
CA ALA A 47 13.47 -8.71 6.92
C ALA A 47 14.89 -8.39 6.40
N GLN A 48 15.83 -9.34 6.53
CA GLN A 48 17.19 -9.19 6.00
C GLN A 48 17.21 -9.11 4.47
N GLU A 49 16.48 -9.99 3.77
CA GLU A 49 16.36 -9.96 2.30
C GLU A 49 15.81 -8.63 1.80
N LYS A 50 14.79 -8.10 2.48
CA LYS A 50 14.21 -6.79 2.12
C LYS A 50 15.15 -5.63 2.40
N GLN A 51 15.95 -5.71 3.43
CA GLN A 51 16.95 -4.70 3.74
C GLN A 51 18.09 -4.68 2.69
N GLU A 52 18.55 -5.85 2.26
CA GLU A 52 19.53 -5.96 1.18
C GLU A 52 18.98 -5.44 -0.16
N GLU A 53 17.71 -5.70 -0.45
CA GLU A 53 17.05 -5.18 -1.65
C GLU A 53 16.98 -3.65 -1.63
N LEU A 54 16.63 -3.07 -0.47
CA LEU A 54 16.61 -1.62 -0.25
C LEU A 54 18.00 -0.99 -0.41
N GLU A 55 19.05 -1.62 0.11
CA GLU A 55 20.42 -1.11 -0.07
C GLU A 55 20.88 -1.16 -1.52
N LYS A 56 20.53 -2.24 -2.25
CA LYS A 56 20.81 -2.31 -3.70
C LYS A 56 20.08 -1.22 -4.47
N LEU A 57 18.80 -0.97 -4.16
CA LEU A 57 18.03 0.11 -4.77
C LEU A 57 18.61 1.49 -4.44
N ARG A 58 19.04 1.72 -3.20
CA ARG A 58 19.73 2.96 -2.80
C ARG A 58 21.04 3.15 -3.55
N GLY A 59 21.82 2.09 -3.72
CA GLY A 59 23.07 2.13 -4.51
C GLY A 59 22.82 2.42 -5.99
N LEU A 60 21.75 1.91 -6.57
CA LEU A 60 21.36 2.23 -7.95
C LEU A 60 20.89 3.68 -8.05
N LEU A 61 20.11 4.16 -7.10
CA LEU A 61 19.66 5.56 -7.04
C LEU A 61 20.81 6.55 -6.88
N ALA A 62 21.85 6.21 -6.09
CA ALA A 62 23.03 7.07 -5.90
C ALA A 62 23.87 7.26 -7.18
N ASN A 63 23.76 6.34 -8.15
CA ASN A 63 24.43 6.44 -9.46
C ASN A 63 23.60 7.18 -10.53
N TYR A 64 22.34 7.54 -10.20
CA TYR A 64 21.53 8.41 -11.05
C TYR A 64 21.88 9.86 -10.73
N ASP A 65 22.26 10.60 -11.76
CA ASP A 65 22.48 12.06 -11.70
C ASP A 65 21.10 12.72 -11.54
N PHE A 66 20.62 12.79 -10.26
CA PHE A 66 19.35 13.44 -9.94
C PHE A 66 19.48 14.95 -10.25
N ARG A 67 18.70 15.43 -11.19
CA ARG A 67 18.49 16.87 -11.32
C ARG A 67 17.81 17.38 -10.06
N ASP A 68 18.09 18.61 -9.66
CA ASP A 68 17.51 19.25 -8.45
C ASP A 68 15.98 19.12 -8.36
N SER A 69 15.29 19.06 -9.52
CA SER A 69 13.84 18.80 -9.62
C SER A 69 13.41 17.41 -9.10
N ASP A 70 14.30 16.41 -9.15
CA ASP A 70 13.97 15.05 -8.69
C ASP A 70 14.18 14.92 -7.18
N VAL A 71 15.09 15.70 -6.60
CA VAL A 71 15.33 15.80 -5.16
C VAL A 71 14.16 16.49 -4.45
N GLU A 72 13.58 17.55 -5.05
CA GLU A 72 12.34 18.15 -4.53
C GLU A 72 11.14 17.19 -4.60
N ALA A 73 11.09 16.33 -5.61
CA ALA A 73 10.06 15.29 -5.70
C ALA A 73 10.19 14.19 -4.63
N LEU A 74 11.40 13.93 -4.13
CA LEU A 74 11.67 13.01 -3.01
C LEU A 74 11.35 13.66 -1.66
N ASN A 75 11.52 14.97 -1.52
CA ASN A 75 11.19 15.71 -0.30
C ASN A 75 9.68 15.81 0.00
N ASN A 76 8.83 15.39 -0.94
CA ASN A 76 7.40 15.20 -0.73
C ASN A 76 7.06 13.85 -0.06
N GLU A 77 7.95 13.30 0.77
CA GLU A 77 7.70 12.02 1.48
C GLU A 77 6.36 12.01 2.23
N GLY A 78 5.97 13.13 2.84
CA GLY A 78 4.66 13.27 3.50
C GLY A 78 3.44 13.26 2.55
N LEU A 79 3.64 13.41 1.23
CA LEU A 79 2.55 13.40 0.26
C LEU A 79 2.06 11.98 -0.04
N PHE A 80 3.00 11.04 -0.21
CA PHE A 80 2.69 9.66 -0.61
C PHE A 80 2.34 8.76 0.58
N ASP A 81 2.90 9.04 1.75
CA ASP A 81 2.62 8.34 3.01
C ASP A 81 1.39 8.89 3.73
N ASN A 82 0.69 9.87 3.13
CA ASN A 82 -0.51 10.42 3.71
C ASN A 82 -1.59 9.34 3.84
N PRO A 83 -2.26 9.22 5.00
CA PRO A 83 -3.32 8.22 5.23
C PRO A 83 -4.43 8.22 4.17
N LEU A 84 -4.79 9.40 3.61
CA LEU A 84 -5.77 9.53 2.53
C LEU A 84 -5.29 8.88 1.24
N VAL A 85 -4.04 9.14 0.83
CA VAL A 85 -3.45 8.55 -0.38
C VAL A 85 -3.34 7.04 -0.22
N LEU A 86 -2.86 6.56 0.93
CA LEU A 86 -2.80 5.12 1.26
C LEU A 86 -4.18 4.47 1.28
N GLN A 87 -5.21 5.18 1.73
CA GLN A 87 -6.60 4.69 1.72
C GLN A 87 -7.10 4.52 0.29
N MET A 88 -6.81 5.46 -0.61
CA MET A 88 -7.15 5.35 -2.03
C MET A 88 -6.45 4.15 -2.70
N HIS A 89 -5.18 3.90 -2.41
CA HIS A 89 -4.48 2.69 -2.86
C HIS A 89 -5.15 1.41 -2.35
N ARG A 90 -5.63 1.40 -1.09
CA ARG A 90 -6.40 0.26 -0.53
C ARG A 90 -7.73 0.04 -1.25
N HIS A 91 -8.44 1.11 -1.64
CA HIS A 91 -9.65 1.01 -2.46
C HIS A 91 -9.33 0.36 -3.82
N ALA A 92 -8.27 0.83 -4.49
CA ALA A 92 -7.83 0.25 -5.76
C ALA A 92 -7.47 -1.24 -5.62
N ALA A 93 -6.71 -1.61 -4.58
CA ALA A 93 -6.31 -3.00 -4.32
C ALA A 93 -7.49 -3.93 -4.00
N LYS A 94 -8.54 -3.41 -3.34
CA LYS A 94 -9.76 -4.15 -3.00
C LYS A 94 -10.85 -4.11 -4.09
N CYS A 95 -10.57 -3.45 -5.23
CA CYS A 95 -11.55 -3.20 -6.30
C CYS A 95 -12.83 -2.53 -5.78
N THR A 96 -12.71 -1.58 -4.83
CA THR A 96 -13.81 -0.79 -4.28
C THR A 96 -13.71 0.66 -4.73
N SER A 97 -14.84 1.33 -4.90
CA SER A 97 -14.88 2.75 -5.23
C SER A 97 -14.87 3.60 -3.94
N PRO A 98 -14.09 4.68 -3.89
CA PRO A 98 -14.15 5.66 -2.80
C PRO A 98 -15.51 6.33 -2.73
N SER A 99 -15.90 6.76 -1.52
CA SER A 99 -17.09 7.58 -1.29
C SER A 99 -16.85 9.04 -1.74
N ASP A 100 -17.96 9.79 -1.90
CA ASP A 100 -17.87 11.23 -2.23
C ASP A 100 -17.11 12.04 -1.17
N VAL A 101 -17.20 11.64 0.09
CA VAL A 101 -16.45 12.27 1.19
C VAL A 101 -14.95 12.04 1.03
N GLU A 102 -14.53 10.84 0.68
CA GLU A 102 -13.12 10.51 0.45
C GLU A 102 -12.57 11.26 -0.76
N TRP A 103 -13.34 11.38 -1.84
CA TRP A 103 -12.98 12.19 -3.00
C TRP A 103 -12.81 13.66 -2.64
N ASN A 104 -13.74 14.24 -1.87
CA ASN A 104 -13.64 15.63 -1.43
C ASN A 104 -12.43 15.86 -0.52
N ASN A 105 -12.14 14.92 0.37
CA ASN A 105 -10.97 14.97 1.23
C ASN A 105 -9.67 14.92 0.39
N LEU A 106 -9.60 14.06 -0.65
CA LEU A 106 -8.45 14.00 -1.55
C LEU A 106 -8.26 15.30 -2.34
N MET A 107 -9.34 15.90 -2.83
CA MET A 107 -9.27 17.19 -3.53
C MET A 107 -8.78 18.30 -2.60
N THR A 108 -9.33 18.39 -1.38
CA THR A 108 -8.90 19.35 -0.35
C THR A 108 -7.42 19.15 0.02
N PHE A 109 -7.02 17.91 0.21
CA PHE A 109 -5.61 17.56 0.46
C PHE A 109 -4.71 18.02 -0.68
N THR A 110 -5.08 17.74 -1.93
CA THR A 110 -4.30 18.13 -3.11
C THR A 110 -4.21 19.66 -3.24
N HIS A 111 -5.30 20.38 -2.99
CA HIS A 111 -5.31 21.85 -2.98
C HIS A 111 -4.34 22.42 -1.95
N ASN A 112 -4.32 21.85 -0.74
CA ASN A 112 -3.50 22.36 0.35
C ASN A 112 -2.01 22.00 0.20
N MET A 113 -1.71 20.80 -0.26
CA MET A 113 -0.34 20.28 -0.35
C MET A 113 0.35 20.64 -1.68
N LEU A 114 -0.43 20.84 -2.74
CA LEU A 114 0.05 21.11 -4.09
C LEU A 114 -0.66 22.33 -4.72
N PRO A 115 -0.58 23.53 -4.12
CA PRO A 115 -1.36 24.68 -4.56
C PRO A 115 -1.05 25.11 -6.01
N ASN A 116 0.20 25.07 -6.44
CA ASN A 116 0.57 25.42 -7.81
C ASN A 116 0.02 24.42 -8.83
N PHE A 117 0.12 23.13 -8.53
CA PHE A 117 -0.48 22.08 -9.35
C PHE A 117 -2.01 22.21 -9.39
N TRP A 118 -2.65 22.44 -8.26
CA TRP A 118 -4.09 22.66 -8.16
C TRP A 118 -4.55 23.83 -9.01
N ASN A 119 -3.88 24.98 -8.89
CA ASN A 119 -4.17 26.16 -9.68
C ASN A 119 -4.00 25.89 -11.18
N THR A 120 -2.92 25.19 -11.55
CA THR A 120 -2.63 24.86 -12.96
C THR A 120 -3.75 24.01 -13.58
N ILE A 121 -4.18 22.92 -12.91
CA ILE A 121 -5.24 22.05 -13.48
C ILE A 121 -6.63 22.71 -13.50
N ASN A 122 -6.81 23.80 -12.77
CA ASN A 122 -8.05 24.58 -12.74
C ASN A 122 -8.02 25.84 -13.64
N MET A 123 -6.93 26.08 -14.35
CA MET A 123 -6.88 27.16 -15.33
C MET A 123 -7.92 26.95 -16.45
N GLU A 124 -8.66 27.98 -16.77
CA GLU A 124 -9.69 27.95 -17.82
C GLU A 124 -9.10 27.62 -19.20
N ASP A 125 -7.86 28.04 -19.45
CA ASP A 125 -7.15 27.82 -20.71
C ASP A 125 -7.01 26.36 -21.11
N TYR A 126 -6.96 25.45 -20.13
CA TYR A 126 -6.80 24.00 -20.39
C TYR A 126 -8.12 23.27 -20.64
N THR A 127 -9.28 23.85 -20.29
CA THR A 127 -10.61 23.26 -20.51
C THR A 127 -10.72 21.81 -20.08
N LEU A 128 -10.13 21.47 -18.92
CA LEU A 128 -10.19 20.12 -18.35
C LEU A 128 -11.59 19.85 -17.75
N THR A 129 -12.15 18.72 -18.08
CA THR A 129 -13.36 18.22 -17.41
C THR A 129 -13.06 17.76 -15.97
N ASP A 130 -14.08 17.71 -15.12
CA ASP A 130 -13.91 17.26 -13.72
C ASP A 130 -13.26 15.87 -13.63
N LYS A 131 -13.63 14.95 -14.53
CA LYS A 131 -13.00 13.62 -14.59
C LYS A 131 -11.54 13.68 -15.05
N GLU A 132 -11.18 14.55 -15.97
CA GLU A 132 -9.78 14.77 -16.38
C GLU A 132 -8.96 15.37 -15.23
N LYS A 133 -9.53 16.28 -14.45
CA LYS A 133 -8.88 16.83 -13.25
C LYS A 133 -8.61 15.74 -12.23
N LEU A 134 -9.59 14.87 -11.95
CA LEU A 134 -9.39 13.71 -11.05
C LEU A 134 -8.28 12.77 -11.57
N VAL A 135 -8.27 12.47 -12.87
CA VAL A 135 -7.19 11.66 -13.48
C VAL A 135 -5.83 12.37 -13.31
N ALA A 136 -5.75 13.68 -13.53
CA ALA A 136 -4.51 14.42 -13.34
C ALA A 136 -4.02 14.38 -11.89
N ILE A 137 -4.92 14.54 -10.92
CA ILE A 137 -4.62 14.42 -9.48
C ILE A 137 -4.07 13.02 -9.16
N LEU A 138 -4.74 11.97 -9.59
CA LEU A 138 -4.31 10.60 -9.34
C LEU A 138 -2.94 10.31 -9.98
N VAL A 139 -2.69 10.80 -11.20
CA VAL A 139 -1.38 10.68 -11.86
C VAL A 139 -0.30 11.44 -11.08
N LYS A 140 -0.58 12.67 -10.62
CA LYS A 140 0.34 13.45 -9.78
C LYS A 140 0.68 12.73 -8.49
N LEU A 141 -0.30 12.08 -7.86
CA LEU A 141 -0.16 11.25 -6.66
C LEU A 141 0.38 9.83 -6.93
N ARG A 142 0.89 9.57 -8.15
CA ARG A 142 1.57 8.33 -8.57
C ARG A 142 0.68 7.08 -8.63
N PHE A 143 -0.64 7.22 -8.78
CA PHE A 143 -1.50 6.08 -9.03
C PHE A 143 -1.25 5.50 -10.42
N LEU A 144 -1.20 4.16 -10.47
CA LEU A 144 -1.04 3.43 -11.73
C LEU A 144 -2.31 3.54 -12.58
N PRO A 145 -2.21 3.45 -13.93
CA PRO A 145 -3.40 3.47 -14.80
C PRO A 145 -4.44 2.41 -14.44
N SER A 146 -4.01 1.23 -13.97
CA SER A 146 -4.89 0.16 -13.48
C SER A 146 -5.65 0.56 -12.22
N GLU A 147 -5.01 1.24 -11.28
CA GLU A 147 -5.65 1.76 -10.06
C GLU A 147 -6.67 2.84 -10.39
N ILE A 148 -6.31 3.77 -11.30
CA ILE A 148 -7.22 4.83 -11.79
C ILE A 148 -8.47 4.22 -12.43
N THR A 149 -8.33 3.13 -13.17
CA THR A 149 -9.42 2.37 -13.77
C THR A 149 -10.43 1.91 -12.72
N VAL A 150 -9.93 1.34 -11.62
CA VAL A 150 -10.75 0.86 -10.50
C VAL A 150 -11.39 2.03 -9.75
N LEU A 151 -10.60 3.01 -9.33
CA LEU A 151 -11.08 4.14 -8.50
C LEU A 151 -12.18 4.96 -9.18
N LEU A 152 -12.05 5.19 -10.49
CA LEU A 152 -13.02 5.98 -11.26
C LEU A 152 -14.09 5.14 -11.93
N ASN A 153 -14.06 3.81 -11.77
CA ASN A 153 -14.93 2.85 -12.44
C ASN A 153 -14.99 3.10 -13.96
N LEU A 154 -13.83 3.17 -14.60
CA LEU A 154 -13.66 3.41 -16.03
C LEU A 154 -12.94 2.25 -16.69
N SER A 155 -13.12 2.09 -18.01
CA SER A 155 -12.30 1.14 -18.79
C SER A 155 -10.86 1.64 -18.97
N SER A 156 -9.90 0.72 -19.13
CA SER A 156 -8.49 1.06 -19.38
C SER A 156 -8.31 1.94 -20.61
N GLN A 157 -9.11 1.69 -21.67
CA GLN A 157 -9.11 2.52 -22.88
C GLN A 157 -9.56 3.94 -22.58
N ARG A 158 -10.58 4.11 -21.73
CA ARG A 158 -11.10 5.44 -21.37
C ARG A 158 -10.10 6.21 -20.53
N VAL A 159 -9.43 5.57 -19.58
CA VAL A 159 -8.33 6.18 -18.80
C VAL A 159 -7.18 6.60 -19.74
N SER A 160 -6.77 5.74 -20.67
CA SER A 160 -5.72 6.06 -21.65
C SER A 160 -6.09 7.28 -22.52
N ASN A 161 -7.34 7.31 -23.01
CA ASN A 161 -7.84 8.43 -23.80
C ASN A 161 -7.86 9.76 -23.00
N MET A 162 -8.30 9.71 -21.74
CA MET A 162 -8.30 10.89 -20.86
C MET A 162 -6.89 11.37 -20.59
N ARG A 163 -5.94 10.47 -20.32
CA ARG A 163 -4.52 10.81 -20.13
C ARG A 163 -3.93 11.48 -21.40
N SER A 164 -4.26 10.96 -22.58
CA SER A 164 -3.86 11.57 -23.87
C SER A 164 -4.50 12.96 -24.07
N SER A 165 -5.77 13.09 -23.69
CA SER A 165 -6.49 14.37 -23.76
C SER A 165 -5.87 15.42 -22.85
N ILE A 166 -5.57 15.09 -21.60
CA ILE A 166 -4.90 15.96 -20.63
C ILE A 166 -3.55 16.40 -21.18
N ASN A 167 -2.73 15.46 -21.67
CA ASN A 167 -1.42 15.75 -22.22
C ASN A 167 -1.49 16.71 -23.41
N LYS A 168 -2.47 16.52 -24.29
CA LYS A 168 -2.70 17.41 -25.43
C LYS A 168 -3.15 18.80 -24.99
N LYS A 169 -4.07 18.89 -24.03
CA LYS A 169 -4.64 20.17 -23.56
C LYS A 169 -3.60 21.01 -22.80
N MET A 170 -2.89 20.39 -21.84
CA MET A 170 -1.97 21.11 -20.96
C MET A 170 -0.58 21.32 -21.58
N PHE A 171 -0.04 20.30 -22.28
CA PHE A 171 1.37 20.29 -22.71
C PHE A 171 1.54 20.30 -24.23
N LYS A 172 0.43 20.30 -25.01
CA LYS A 172 0.44 20.24 -26.48
C LYS A 172 1.16 19.01 -27.04
N GLN A 173 1.22 17.91 -26.25
CA GLN A 173 1.86 16.67 -26.62
C GLN A 173 0.82 15.57 -26.95
N SER A 174 1.13 14.71 -27.91
CA SER A 174 0.27 13.58 -28.29
C SER A 174 0.62 12.33 -27.48
N GLY A 175 -0.41 11.52 -27.17
CA GLY A 175 -0.26 10.27 -26.44
C GLY A 175 -0.27 10.43 -24.92
N SER A 176 -0.27 9.31 -24.19
CA SER A 176 -0.40 9.27 -22.74
C SER A 176 0.92 9.02 -22.00
N LYS A 177 1.98 8.65 -22.72
CA LYS A 177 3.24 8.16 -22.09
C LYS A 177 4.02 9.24 -21.34
N SER A 178 4.04 10.48 -21.86
CA SER A 178 4.78 11.58 -21.24
C SER A 178 3.98 12.32 -20.16
N LEU A 179 2.69 12.02 -19.98
CA LEU A 179 1.84 12.74 -19.03
C LEU A 179 2.37 12.67 -17.60
N ASP A 180 2.81 11.49 -17.15
CA ASP A 180 3.32 11.30 -15.79
C ASP A 180 4.52 12.20 -15.52
N PHE A 181 5.44 12.25 -16.45
CA PHE A 181 6.61 13.12 -16.37
C PHE A 181 6.22 14.60 -16.37
N ASN A 182 5.34 15.01 -17.28
CA ASN A 182 4.91 16.39 -17.42
C ASN A 182 4.16 16.89 -16.16
N LEU A 183 3.23 16.09 -15.61
CA LEU A 183 2.49 16.48 -14.40
C LEU A 183 3.38 16.51 -13.15
N ARG A 184 4.40 15.65 -13.08
CA ARG A 184 5.36 15.66 -11.96
C ARG A 184 6.18 16.94 -11.93
N GLY A 185 6.50 17.50 -13.08
CA GLY A 185 7.25 18.76 -13.20
C GLY A 185 6.48 20.03 -12.80
N ILE A 186 5.18 19.95 -12.50
CA ILE A 186 4.41 21.07 -11.96
C ILE A 186 4.58 21.07 -10.43
N ASN A 187 5.37 21.98 -9.90
CA ASN A 187 5.59 22.14 -8.47
C ASN A 187 4.58 23.10 -7.86
#